data_0ac68c33058f1b8916a4e1b294eabc82
#
_entry.id   0ac68c33058f1b8916a4e1b294eabc82
#
_cell.length_a   1.000
_cell.length_b   1.000
_cell.length_c   1.000
_cell.angle_alpha   90.00
_cell.angle_beta   90.00
_cell.angle_gamma   90.00
#
_symmetry.space_group_name_H-M   'P 1'
#
loop_
_entity.id
_entity.type
_entity.pdbx_description
1 polymer ?
#
loop_
_entity_poly.entity_id
_entity_poly.type
_entity_poly.pdbx_seq_one_letter_code
_entity_poly.pdbx_strand_id
1 'polypeptide(L)'
;KSPNFLGQSLHALMQVAIVGAGSSIGKEGAPRELGALFGGSLSKALHLDVVDRQLLIACGAGAGLAAVYQVPFASTLFVLETLGVAWKSKNIIIILVTTYLSAYCARPIVGKEAMYQVGKVSSDSASLIQVIVLVLVITPLAMMFSFLAKKASKSRITDKRILWTMPLSYVVLGGIAAFYPLIMGNGQVLAQWLFSGGVSAYLPLILVVKGLVV
;
A
#
# COMPACT_ATOMS: atom_id res chain seq x y z
N LYS A 1 10.38 13.61 -20.42
CA LYS A 1 9.06 14.29 -20.47
C LYS A 1 8.58 14.50 -19.04
N SER A 2 8.28 15.76 -18.67
CA SER A 2 7.64 16.01 -17.37
C SER A 2 6.31 15.28 -17.33
N PRO A 3 6.01 14.57 -16.22
CA PRO A 3 4.73 13.87 -16.09
C PRO A 3 3.59 14.88 -16.24
N ASN A 4 2.59 14.52 -17.03
CA ASN A 4 1.38 15.32 -17.17
C ASN A 4 0.59 15.22 -15.86
N PHE A 5 0.54 16.31 -15.09
CA PHE A 5 -0.11 16.37 -13.79
C PHE A 5 -1.56 15.86 -13.86
N LEU A 6 -2.30 16.32 -14.86
CA LEU A 6 -3.71 15.93 -15.04
C LEU A 6 -3.86 14.43 -15.34
N GLY A 7 -3.02 13.89 -16.23
CA GLY A 7 -3.06 12.46 -16.58
C GLY A 7 -2.71 11.54 -15.42
N GLN A 8 -1.70 11.92 -14.62
CA GLN A 8 -1.32 11.13 -13.45
C GLN A 8 -2.33 11.27 -12.30
N SER A 9 -2.91 12.44 -12.09
CA SER A 9 -4.01 12.60 -11.13
C SER A 9 -5.23 11.77 -11.51
N LEU A 10 -5.60 11.73 -12.80
CA LEU A 10 -6.67 10.88 -13.29
C LEU A 10 -6.35 9.40 -13.09
N HIS A 11 -5.12 8.98 -13.38
CA HIS A 11 -4.66 7.60 -13.14
C HIS A 11 -4.80 7.21 -11.65
N ALA A 12 -4.35 8.07 -10.73
CA ALA A 12 -4.48 7.82 -9.30
C ALA A 12 -5.96 7.76 -8.84
N LEU A 13 -6.83 8.63 -9.36
CA LEU A 13 -8.27 8.58 -9.08
C LEU A 13 -8.92 7.30 -9.62
N MET A 14 -8.54 6.86 -10.83
CA MET A 14 -9.01 5.57 -11.37
C MET A 14 -8.54 4.38 -10.52
N GLN A 15 -7.32 4.40 -9.98
CA GLN A 15 -6.87 3.38 -9.02
C GLN A 15 -7.78 3.33 -7.79
N VAL A 16 -8.13 4.49 -7.21
CA VAL A 16 -9.05 4.55 -6.06
C VAL A 16 -10.41 3.96 -6.42
N ALA A 17 -10.96 4.32 -7.58
CA ALA A 17 -12.25 3.82 -8.04
C ALA A 17 -12.24 2.30 -8.24
N ILE A 18 -11.19 1.75 -8.85
CA ILE A 18 -11.04 0.32 -9.10
C ILE A 18 -10.90 -0.46 -7.79
N VAL A 19 -10.12 0.06 -6.84
CA VAL A 19 -9.99 -0.56 -5.50
C VAL A 19 -11.31 -0.50 -4.75
N GLY A 20 -12.02 0.63 -4.83
CA GLY A 20 -13.37 0.79 -4.26
C GLY A 20 -14.41 -0.15 -4.88
N ALA A 21 -14.26 -0.50 -6.15
CA ALA A 21 -15.07 -1.50 -6.83
C ALA A 21 -14.74 -2.95 -6.44
N GLY A 22 -13.78 -3.17 -5.52
CA GLY A 22 -13.46 -4.49 -4.97
C GLY A 22 -12.25 -5.18 -5.59
N SER A 23 -11.48 -4.50 -6.45
CA SER A 23 -10.25 -5.07 -6.99
C SER A 23 -9.32 -5.53 -5.88
N SER A 24 -8.74 -6.72 -6.04
CA SER A 24 -7.81 -7.32 -5.08
C SER A 24 -6.38 -6.77 -5.22
N ILE A 25 -6.25 -5.44 -5.26
CA ILE A 25 -4.97 -4.74 -5.32
C ILE A 25 -4.80 -3.80 -4.13
N GLY A 26 -3.56 -3.41 -3.84
CA GLY A 26 -3.27 -2.46 -2.76
C GLY A 26 -3.80 -1.05 -3.07
N LYS A 27 -4.21 -0.35 -2.03
CA LYS A 27 -4.66 1.05 -2.11
C LYS A 27 -3.52 2.06 -1.91
N GLU A 28 -2.28 1.58 -1.78
CA GLU A 28 -1.10 2.39 -1.43
C GLU A 28 -0.61 3.23 -2.61
N GLY A 29 -0.87 2.81 -3.84
CA GLY A 29 -0.37 3.45 -5.06
C GLY A 29 -0.85 4.87 -5.23
N ALA A 30 -2.17 5.06 -5.24
CA ALA A 30 -2.80 6.35 -5.51
C ALA A 30 -2.38 7.47 -4.53
N PRO A 31 -2.39 7.28 -3.19
CA PRO A 31 -1.97 8.33 -2.26
C PRO A 31 -0.51 8.73 -2.43
N ARG A 32 0.39 7.76 -2.67
CA ARG A 32 1.81 8.01 -2.92
C ARG A 32 2.02 8.78 -4.22
N GLU A 33 1.33 8.38 -5.27
CA GLU A 33 1.41 9.03 -6.59
C GLU A 33 0.92 10.47 -6.51
N LEU A 34 -0.24 10.72 -5.92
CA LEU A 34 -0.77 12.07 -5.72
C LEU A 34 0.16 12.92 -4.86
N GLY A 35 0.62 12.39 -3.74
CA GLY A 35 1.56 13.11 -2.87
C GLY A 35 2.86 13.46 -3.59
N ALA A 36 3.44 12.53 -4.36
CA ALA A 36 4.62 12.78 -5.17
C ALA A 36 4.39 13.85 -6.26
N LEU A 37 3.21 13.84 -6.90
CA LEU A 37 2.81 14.85 -7.88
C LEU A 37 2.73 16.26 -7.28
N PHE A 38 2.10 16.38 -6.10
CA PHE A 38 2.03 17.65 -5.38
C PHE A 38 3.43 18.12 -4.96
N GLY A 39 4.27 17.22 -4.41
CA GLY A 39 5.66 17.53 -4.08
C GLY A 39 6.46 18.00 -5.30
N GLY A 40 6.29 17.31 -6.43
CA GLY A 40 6.91 17.69 -7.70
C GLY A 40 6.43 19.03 -8.24
N SER A 41 5.15 19.34 -8.11
CA SER A 41 4.58 20.63 -8.54
C SER A 41 5.05 21.77 -7.65
N LEU A 42 5.06 21.57 -6.33
CA LEU A 42 5.55 22.52 -5.35
C LEU A 42 7.04 22.81 -5.56
N SER A 43 7.85 21.78 -5.81
CA SER A 43 9.28 21.94 -6.06
C SER A 43 9.58 22.77 -7.31
N LYS A 44 8.74 22.66 -8.34
CA LYS A 44 8.83 23.50 -9.54
C LYS A 44 8.45 24.96 -9.24
N ALA A 45 7.36 25.15 -8.50
CA ALA A 45 6.92 26.50 -8.12
C ALA A 45 7.95 27.23 -7.25
N LEU A 46 8.67 26.51 -6.40
CA LEU A 46 9.73 27.04 -5.54
C LEU A 46 11.10 27.08 -6.22
N HIS A 47 11.20 26.70 -7.50
CA HIS A 47 12.45 26.69 -8.29
C HIS A 47 13.60 25.94 -7.57
N LEU A 48 13.28 24.81 -6.90
CA LEU A 48 14.26 24.02 -6.16
C LEU A 48 15.25 23.33 -7.11
N ASP A 49 16.47 23.12 -6.62
CA ASP A 49 17.47 22.33 -7.31
C ASP A 49 17.04 20.85 -7.44
N VAL A 50 17.81 20.05 -8.17
CA VAL A 50 17.47 18.66 -8.47
C VAL A 50 17.40 17.80 -7.20
N VAL A 51 18.29 18.05 -6.23
CA VAL A 51 18.40 17.25 -5.00
C VAL A 51 17.21 17.55 -4.08
N ASP A 52 16.93 18.81 -3.79
CA ASP A 52 15.82 19.22 -2.94
C ASP A 52 14.46 18.92 -3.60
N ARG A 53 14.39 18.95 -4.95
CA ARG A 53 13.23 18.49 -5.70
C ARG A 53 12.95 16.99 -5.50
N GLN A 54 13.97 16.14 -5.60
CA GLN A 54 13.82 14.72 -5.36
C GLN A 54 13.38 14.43 -3.92
N LEU A 55 13.95 15.14 -2.95
CA LEU A 55 13.54 15.06 -1.56
C LEU A 55 12.06 15.44 -1.39
N LEU A 56 11.61 16.54 -1.98
CA LEU A 56 10.22 17.00 -1.83
C LEU A 56 9.21 16.05 -2.48
N ILE A 57 9.57 15.46 -3.63
CA ILE A 57 8.76 14.40 -4.27
C ILE A 57 8.63 13.18 -3.34
N ALA A 58 9.73 12.74 -2.75
CA ALA A 58 9.75 11.61 -1.82
C ALA A 58 8.97 11.91 -0.53
N CYS A 59 9.12 13.12 0.03
CA CYS A 59 8.31 13.61 1.15
C CYS A 59 6.82 13.59 0.83
N GLY A 60 6.43 14.05 -0.37
CA GLY A 60 5.05 14.02 -0.83
C GLY A 60 4.48 12.60 -0.89
N ALA A 61 5.25 11.65 -1.44
CA ALA A 61 4.84 10.24 -1.46
C ALA A 61 4.65 9.67 -0.04
N GLY A 62 5.57 9.95 0.87
CA GLY A 62 5.46 9.56 2.28
C GLY A 62 4.30 10.24 3.00
N ALA A 63 4.05 11.52 2.72
CA ALA A 63 2.93 12.27 3.26
C ALA A 63 1.58 11.67 2.83
N GLY A 64 1.43 11.31 1.55
CA GLY A 64 0.23 10.62 1.05
C GLY A 64 -0.03 9.30 1.76
N LEU A 65 1.03 8.51 1.98
CA LEU A 65 0.93 7.25 2.73
C LEU A 65 0.56 7.49 4.20
N ALA A 66 1.21 8.46 4.86
CA ALA A 66 0.95 8.82 6.24
C ALA A 66 -0.49 9.30 6.48
N ALA A 67 -1.03 10.09 5.54
CA ALA A 67 -2.39 10.61 5.59
C ALA A 67 -3.42 9.49 5.58
N VAL A 68 -3.31 8.55 4.63
CA VAL A 68 -4.32 7.49 4.43
C VAL A 68 -4.25 6.41 5.50
N TYR A 69 -3.05 6.04 5.93
CA TYR A 69 -2.86 4.94 6.89
C TYR A 69 -2.72 5.40 8.34
N GLN A 70 -2.58 6.70 8.59
CA GLN A 70 -2.34 7.28 9.92
C GLN A 70 -1.08 6.69 10.61
N VAL A 71 -0.04 6.39 9.80
CA VAL A 71 1.22 5.78 10.25
C VAL A 71 2.44 6.65 9.90
N PRO A 72 2.55 7.86 10.45
CA PRO A 72 3.57 8.83 10.05
C PRO A 72 5.01 8.33 10.24
N PHE A 73 5.29 7.61 11.33
CA PHE A 73 6.62 7.07 11.59
C PHE A 73 7.02 6.00 10.57
N ALA A 74 6.13 5.03 10.31
CA ALA A 74 6.38 4.00 9.30
C ALA A 74 6.52 4.60 7.89
N SER A 75 5.75 5.65 7.59
CA SER A 75 5.87 6.40 6.34
C SER A 75 7.21 7.13 6.21
N THR A 76 7.76 7.63 7.31
CA THR A 76 9.12 8.20 7.34
C THR A 76 10.18 7.15 6.99
N LEU A 77 10.11 5.97 7.64
CA LEU A 77 11.01 4.87 7.33
C LEU A 77 10.87 4.41 5.88
N PHE A 78 9.66 4.32 5.36
CA PHE A 78 9.40 4.03 3.94
C PHE A 78 10.12 5.00 3.00
N VAL A 79 10.09 6.31 3.29
CA VAL A 79 10.78 7.32 2.47
C VAL A 79 12.29 7.13 2.51
N LEU A 80 12.85 6.86 3.69
CA LEU A 80 14.29 6.68 3.87
C LEU A 80 14.79 5.38 3.23
N GLU A 81 14.10 4.27 3.45
CA GLU A 81 14.55 2.94 3.05
C GLU A 81 14.12 2.59 1.61
N THR A 82 12.84 2.77 1.30
CA THR A 82 12.27 2.31 0.02
C THR A 82 12.49 3.32 -1.10
N LEU A 83 12.37 4.62 -0.81
CA LEU A 83 12.64 5.66 -1.80
C LEU A 83 14.11 6.09 -1.82
N GLY A 84 14.94 5.53 -0.94
CA GLY A 84 16.39 5.68 -0.96
C GLY A 84 16.87 7.11 -0.65
N VAL A 85 16.11 7.87 0.13
CA VAL A 85 16.54 9.22 0.53
C VAL A 85 17.70 9.09 1.52
N ALA A 86 18.75 9.90 1.31
CA ALA A 86 19.95 9.87 2.14
C ALA A 86 19.63 10.15 3.63
N TRP A 87 20.21 9.36 4.53
CA TRP A 87 20.06 9.43 5.99
C TRP A 87 20.83 10.60 6.58
N LYS A 88 20.50 11.82 6.15
CA LYS A 88 21.04 13.08 6.71
C LYS A 88 20.03 13.66 7.69
N SER A 89 20.49 14.23 8.81
CA SER A 89 19.62 14.81 9.83
C SER A 89 18.62 15.82 9.26
N LYS A 90 19.05 16.68 8.34
CA LYS A 90 18.16 17.60 7.59
C LYS A 90 17.00 16.85 6.91
N ASN A 91 17.30 15.79 6.18
CA ASN A 91 16.30 15.03 5.43
C ASN A 91 15.32 14.32 6.36
N ILE A 92 15.85 13.67 7.41
CA ILE A 92 15.04 12.95 8.40
C ILE A 92 14.03 13.90 9.06
N ILE A 93 14.47 15.08 9.48
CA ILE A 93 13.59 16.08 10.11
C ILE A 93 12.50 16.55 9.14
N ILE A 94 12.86 16.86 7.89
CA ILE A 94 11.89 17.30 6.88
C ILE A 94 10.85 16.21 6.62
N ILE A 95 11.28 14.95 6.45
CA ILE A 95 10.38 13.82 6.21
C ILE A 95 9.47 13.59 7.42
N LEU A 96 10.02 13.58 8.65
CA LEU A 96 9.23 13.45 9.87
C LEU A 96 8.15 14.54 9.96
N VAL A 97 8.55 15.80 9.84
CA VAL A 97 7.60 16.92 9.92
C VAL A 97 6.51 16.77 8.85
N THR A 98 6.88 16.44 7.62
CA THR A 98 5.93 16.32 6.51
C THR A 98 4.95 15.17 6.71
N THR A 99 5.42 14.01 7.15
CA THR A 99 4.56 12.83 7.36
C THR A 99 3.63 13.00 8.57
N TYR A 100 4.15 13.55 9.68
CA TYR A 100 3.33 13.81 10.87
C TYR A 100 2.29 14.90 10.64
N LEU A 101 2.68 16.00 9.98
CA LEU A 101 1.75 17.07 9.63
C LEU A 101 0.65 16.55 8.69
N SER A 102 1.01 15.77 7.69
CA SER A 102 0.04 15.18 6.74
C SER A 102 -0.94 14.25 7.46
N ALA A 103 -0.45 13.35 8.33
CA ALA A 103 -1.31 12.48 9.11
C ALA A 103 -2.24 13.29 10.03
N TYR A 104 -1.72 14.34 10.68
CA TYR A 104 -2.52 15.20 11.54
C TYR A 104 -3.63 15.93 10.77
N CYS A 105 -3.31 16.53 9.63
CA CYS A 105 -4.27 17.25 8.79
C CYS A 105 -5.33 16.32 8.16
N ALA A 106 -5.01 15.03 7.95
CA ALA A 106 -5.94 14.06 7.39
C ALA A 106 -6.96 13.52 8.41
N ARG A 107 -6.71 13.65 9.71
CA ARG A 107 -7.59 13.12 10.79
C ARG A 107 -9.07 13.51 10.70
N PRO A 108 -9.44 14.75 10.34
CA PRO A 108 -10.84 15.12 10.21
C PRO A 108 -11.60 14.33 9.14
N ILE A 109 -10.87 13.81 8.14
CA ILE A 109 -11.43 13.07 6.99
C ILE A 109 -11.35 11.56 7.21
N VAL A 110 -10.17 11.08 7.64
CA VAL A 110 -9.88 9.64 7.77
C VAL A 110 -10.35 9.08 9.11
N GLY A 111 -10.49 9.92 10.12
CA GLY A 111 -10.79 9.52 11.49
C GLY A 111 -9.53 9.37 12.34
N LYS A 112 -9.75 9.11 13.64
CA LYS A 112 -8.69 8.91 14.64
C LYS A 112 -8.49 7.44 15.01
N GLU A 113 -9.36 6.57 14.53
CA GLU A 113 -9.34 5.16 14.89
C GLU A 113 -8.17 4.43 14.24
N ALA A 114 -7.63 3.44 14.94
CA ALA A 114 -6.64 2.56 14.37
C ALA A 114 -7.25 1.79 13.20
N MET A 115 -6.46 1.57 12.14
CA MET A 115 -6.88 0.85 10.94
C MET A 115 -7.40 -0.56 11.26
N TYR A 116 -6.84 -1.19 12.27
CA TYR A 116 -7.25 -2.50 12.77
C TYR A 116 -7.56 -2.43 14.24
N GLN A 117 -8.69 -3.01 14.63
CA GLN A 117 -9.03 -3.23 16.02
C GLN A 117 -8.51 -4.61 16.41
N VAL A 118 -7.47 -4.62 17.22
CA VAL A 118 -6.82 -5.85 17.70
C VAL A 118 -7.20 -6.03 19.17
N GLY A 119 -7.58 -7.25 19.55
CA GLY A 119 -7.84 -7.61 20.95
C GLY A 119 -6.60 -7.42 21.84
N LYS A 120 -6.78 -7.56 23.14
CA LYS A 120 -5.65 -7.51 24.07
C LYS A 120 -4.66 -8.63 23.75
N VAL A 121 -3.42 -8.25 23.44
CA VAL A 121 -2.31 -9.18 23.23
C VAL A 121 -1.55 -9.34 24.52
N SER A 122 -1.40 -10.57 25.02
CA SER A 122 -0.52 -10.84 26.14
C SER A 122 0.94 -10.70 25.70
N SER A 123 1.76 -10.07 26.51
CA SER A 123 3.20 -9.87 26.24
C SER A 123 4.01 -10.79 27.17
N ASP A 124 3.85 -12.10 26.99
CA ASP A 124 4.59 -13.12 27.73
C ASP A 124 5.69 -13.76 26.84
N SER A 125 6.55 -14.56 27.48
CA SER A 125 7.65 -15.23 26.75
C SER A 125 7.16 -16.23 25.70
N ALA A 126 5.99 -16.85 25.91
CA ALA A 126 5.37 -17.74 24.93
C ALA A 126 4.97 -16.98 23.66
N SER A 127 4.45 -15.77 23.81
CA SER A 127 4.13 -14.88 22.67
C SER A 127 5.37 -14.50 21.87
N LEU A 128 6.52 -14.27 22.50
CA LEU A 128 7.78 -14.00 21.80
C LEU A 128 8.26 -15.18 20.97
N ILE A 129 8.17 -16.40 21.51
CA ILE A 129 8.52 -17.63 20.78
C ILE A 129 7.60 -17.80 19.57
N GLN A 130 6.30 -17.58 19.73
CA GLN A 130 5.33 -17.64 18.62
C GLN A 130 5.68 -16.64 17.52
N VAL A 131 6.06 -15.40 17.86
CA VAL A 131 6.48 -14.38 16.89
C VAL A 131 7.72 -14.85 16.12
N ILE A 132 8.73 -15.39 16.80
CA ILE A 132 9.95 -15.89 16.14
C ILE A 132 9.60 -17.02 15.17
N VAL A 133 8.81 -18.01 15.59
CA VAL A 133 8.38 -19.11 14.73
C VAL A 133 7.60 -18.58 13.51
N LEU A 134 6.69 -17.62 13.74
CA LEU A 134 5.90 -17.01 12.69
C LEU A 134 6.80 -16.29 11.66
N VAL A 135 7.79 -15.53 12.10
CA VAL A 135 8.76 -14.86 11.21
C VAL A 135 9.52 -15.88 10.35
N LEU A 136 9.99 -16.99 10.96
CA LEU A 136 10.71 -18.03 10.23
C LEU A 136 9.84 -18.72 9.15
N VAL A 137 8.52 -18.83 9.37
CA VAL A 137 7.59 -19.38 8.40
C VAL A 137 7.18 -18.35 7.33
N ILE A 138 6.88 -17.12 7.74
CA ILE A 138 6.39 -16.09 6.81
C ILE A 138 7.50 -15.62 5.86
N THR A 139 8.75 -15.53 6.32
CA THR A 139 9.86 -15.02 5.50
C THR A 139 10.03 -15.80 4.19
N PRO A 140 10.17 -17.14 4.18
CA PRO A 140 10.27 -17.89 2.93
C PRO A 140 9.02 -17.79 2.06
N LEU A 141 7.82 -17.72 2.66
CA LEU A 141 6.58 -17.52 1.92
C LEU A 141 6.56 -16.14 1.23
N ALA A 142 6.99 -15.10 1.91
CA ALA A 142 7.11 -13.75 1.34
C ALA A 142 8.16 -13.70 0.22
N MET A 143 9.28 -14.39 0.37
CA MET A 143 10.31 -14.52 -0.68
C MET A 143 9.75 -15.24 -1.91
N MET A 144 9.04 -16.36 -1.71
CA MET A 144 8.37 -17.10 -2.78
C MET A 144 7.35 -16.22 -3.52
N PHE A 145 6.50 -15.51 -2.76
CA PHE A 145 5.53 -14.58 -3.34
C PHE A 145 6.21 -13.48 -4.16
N SER A 146 7.27 -12.87 -3.63
CA SER A 146 8.06 -11.85 -4.32
C SER A 146 8.67 -12.37 -5.61
N PHE A 147 9.16 -13.61 -5.60
CA PHE A 147 9.69 -14.28 -6.80
C PHE A 147 8.61 -14.49 -7.86
N LEU A 148 7.43 -15.00 -7.46
CA LEU A 148 6.28 -15.20 -8.34
C LEU A 148 5.78 -13.88 -8.93
N ALA A 149 5.63 -12.84 -8.10
CA ALA A 149 5.22 -11.51 -8.52
C ALA A 149 6.20 -10.89 -9.52
N LYS A 150 7.52 -11.02 -9.30
CA LYS A 150 8.55 -10.59 -10.25
C LYS A 150 8.46 -11.35 -11.58
N LYS A 151 8.20 -12.66 -11.53
CA LYS A 151 8.03 -13.49 -12.74
C LYS A 151 6.78 -13.08 -13.51
N ALA A 152 5.64 -12.89 -12.82
CA ALA A 152 4.40 -12.43 -13.42
C ALA A 152 4.55 -11.03 -14.04
N SER A 153 5.23 -10.10 -13.36
CA SER A 153 5.51 -8.76 -13.87
C SER A 153 6.30 -8.75 -15.16
N LYS A 154 7.19 -9.72 -15.37
CA LYS A 154 7.93 -9.86 -16.65
C LYS A 154 7.04 -10.35 -17.80
N SER A 155 5.98 -11.06 -17.49
CA SER A 155 5.04 -11.64 -18.45
C SER A 155 3.78 -10.79 -18.65
N ARG A 156 3.78 -9.56 -18.14
CA ARG A 156 2.60 -8.70 -18.22
C ARG A 156 2.27 -8.35 -19.66
N ILE A 157 0.99 -8.39 -19.97
CA ILE A 157 0.44 -8.02 -21.26
C ILE A 157 0.43 -6.50 -21.38
N THR A 158 1.10 -5.94 -22.40
CA THR A 158 1.18 -4.48 -22.65
C THR A 158 0.55 -4.07 -23.97
N ASP A 159 0.11 -5.04 -24.75
CA ASP A 159 -0.52 -4.85 -26.06
C ASP A 159 -2.06 -4.74 -25.96
N LYS A 160 -2.74 -4.63 -27.10
CA LYS A 160 -4.20 -4.49 -27.18
C LYS A 160 -4.98 -5.65 -26.52
N ARG A 161 -4.34 -6.78 -26.23
CA ARG A 161 -4.96 -7.92 -25.52
C ARG A 161 -5.40 -7.53 -24.11
N ILE A 162 -4.78 -6.51 -23.50
CA ILE A 162 -5.14 -6.02 -22.17
C ILE A 162 -6.63 -5.59 -22.11
N LEU A 163 -7.20 -5.10 -23.22
CA LEU A 163 -8.60 -4.66 -23.29
C LEU A 163 -9.59 -5.80 -23.06
N TRP A 164 -9.20 -7.04 -23.32
CA TRP A 164 -10.02 -8.22 -23.11
C TRP A 164 -9.60 -9.04 -21.88
N THR A 165 -8.31 -9.12 -21.64
CA THR A 165 -7.79 -9.90 -20.50
C THR A 165 -8.12 -9.28 -19.16
N MET A 166 -8.10 -7.94 -19.04
CA MET A 166 -8.47 -7.25 -17.80
C MET A 166 -9.95 -7.45 -17.43
N PRO A 167 -10.95 -7.15 -18.31
CA PRO A 167 -12.34 -7.43 -17.97
C PRO A 167 -12.60 -8.90 -17.64
N LEU A 168 -11.99 -9.83 -18.38
CA LEU A 168 -12.11 -11.26 -18.10
C LEU A 168 -11.57 -11.61 -16.70
N SER A 169 -10.42 -11.08 -16.33
CA SER A 169 -9.86 -11.27 -14.98
C SER A 169 -10.79 -10.77 -13.90
N TYR A 170 -11.44 -9.62 -14.10
CA TYR A 170 -12.41 -9.07 -13.16
C TYR A 170 -13.71 -9.88 -13.09
N VAL A 171 -14.17 -10.46 -14.21
CA VAL A 171 -15.31 -11.38 -14.20
C VAL A 171 -14.99 -12.63 -13.40
N VAL A 172 -13.81 -13.22 -13.61
CA VAL A 172 -13.33 -14.38 -12.82
C VAL A 172 -13.22 -14.05 -11.35
N LEU A 173 -12.60 -12.89 -11.01
CA LEU A 173 -12.50 -12.41 -9.64
C LEU A 173 -13.88 -12.23 -9.00
N GLY A 174 -14.81 -11.58 -9.70
CA GLY A 174 -16.18 -11.38 -9.23
C GLY A 174 -16.93 -12.69 -9.03
N GLY A 175 -16.75 -13.66 -9.92
CA GLY A 175 -17.31 -14.99 -9.78
C GLY A 175 -16.81 -15.72 -8.53
N ILE A 176 -15.50 -15.66 -8.25
CA ILE A 176 -14.93 -16.25 -7.03
C ILE A 176 -15.38 -15.47 -5.80
N ALA A 177 -15.44 -14.14 -5.87
CA ALA A 177 -15.85 -13.28 -4.78
C ALA A 177 -17.33 -13.47 -4.37
N ALA A 178 -18.19 -13.91 -5.29
CA ALA A 178 -19.57 -14.26 -4.97
C ALA A 178 -19.67 -15.41 -3.95
N PHE A 179 -18.71 -16.34 -3.97
CA PHE A 179 -18.62 -17.43 -3.00
C PHE A 179 -17.73 -17.10 -1.80
N TYR A 180 -16.69 -16.30 -2.01
CA TYR A 180 -15.68 -15.95 -1.00
C TYR A 180 -15.43 -14.44 -0.95
N PRO A 181 -16.35 -13.63 -0.37
CA PRO A 181 -16.25 -12.16 -0.39
C PRO A 181 -14.95 -11.61 0.24
N LEU A 182 -14.33 -12.37 1.16
CA LEU A 182 -13.09 -11.98 1.84
C LEU A 182 -11.86 -11.85 0.92
N ILE A 183 -11.95 -12.32 -0.33
CA ILE A 183 -10.87 -12.13 -1.32
C ILE A 183 -10.87 -10.74 -1.94
N MET A 184 -11.97 -10.00 -1.86
CA MET A 184 -12.08 -8.66 -2.44
C MET A 184 -11.22 -7.63 -1.72
N GLY A 185 -10.93 -6.55 -2.44
CA GLY A 185 -10.20 -5.40 -1.93
C GLY A 185 -8.75 -5.72 -1.53
N ASN A 186 -8.12 -4.80 -0.83
CA ASN A 186 -6.70 -4.84 -0.45
C ASN A 186 -6.36 -5.81 0.71
N GLY A 187 -7.30 -6.59 1.20
CA GLY A 187 -7.10 -7.53 2.32
C GLY A 187 -7.38 -6.96 3.70
N GLN A 188 -7.75 -5.69 3.82
CA GLN A 188 -8.04 -5.07 5.12
C GLN A 188 -9.21 -5.75 5.82
N VAL A 189 -10.28 -6.08 5.08
CA VAL A 189 -11.46 -6.77 5.61
C VAL A 189 -11.09 -8.17 6.12
N LEU A 190 -10.29 -8.92 5.35
CA LEU A 190 -9.81 -10.24 5.75
C LEU A 190 -8.95 -10.16 7.02
N ALA A 191 -8.02 -9.21 7.08
CA ALA A 191 -7.16 -9.00 8.25
C ALA A 191 -8.00 -8.62 9.49
N GLN A 192 -8.95 -7.69 9.36
CA GLN A 192 -9.83 -7.31 10.47
C GLN A 192 -10.69 -8.48 10.95
N TRP A 193 -11.22 -9.29 10.03
CA TRP A 193 -11.99 -10.47 10.37
C TRP A 193 -11.15 -11.48 11.17
N LEU A 194 -9.88 -11.70 10.78
CA LEU A 194 -8.94 -12.54 11.53
C LEU A 194 -8.63 -11.97 12.93
N PHE A 195 -8.38 -10.66 13.05
CA PHE A 195 -8.15 -10.01 14.35
C PHE A 195 -9.37 -10.06 15.28
N SER A 196 -10.56 -10.16 14.71
CA SER A 196 -11.80 -10.34 15.47
C SER A 196 -12.07 -11.81 15.88
N GLY A 197 -11.09 -12.68 15.70
CA GLY A 197 -11.21 -14.12 16.04
C GLY A 197 -11.91 -14.96 14.97
N GLY A 198 -12.03 -14.44 13.75
CA GLY A 198 -12.60 -15.19 12.64
C GLY A 198 -11.77 -16.43 12.31
N VAL A 199 -12.40 -17.60 12.33
CA VAL A 199 -11.78 -18.88 11.98
C VAL A 199 -12.63 -19.57 10.92
N SER A 200 -11.99 -20.04 9.86
CA SER A 200 -12.65 -20.82 8.82
C SER A 200 -11.74 -21.95 8.34
N ALA A 201 -12.30 -23.13 8.14
CA ALA A 201 -11.60 -24.24 7.51
C ALA A 201 -11.10 -23.90 6.08
N TYR A 202 -11.74 -22.92 5.43
CA TYR A 202 -11.38 -22.44 4.09
C TYR A 202 -10.32 -21.34 4.09
N LEU A 203 -9.81 -20.93 5.26
CA LEU A 203 -8.81 -19.86 5.35
C LEU A 203 -7.56 -20.11 4.49
N PRO A 204 -6.94 -21.30 4.50
CA PRO A 204 -5.80 -21.57 3.62
C PRO A 204 -6.14 -21.41 2.14
N LEU A 205 -7.34 -21.86 1.73
CA LEU A 205 -7.82 -21.69 0.36
C LEU A 205 -7.99 -20.20 0.01
N ILE A 206 -8.62 -19.41 0.89
CA ILE A 206 -8.83 -17.97 0.71
C ILE A 206 -7.48 -17.27 0.55
N LEU A 207 -6.47 -17.59 1.36
CA LEU A 207 -5.14 -17.00 1.29
C LEU A 207 -4.43 -17.35 -0.02
N VAL A 208 -4.50 -18.61 -0.48
CA VAL A 208 -3.93 -19.04 -1.75
C VAL A 208 -4.62 -18.32 -2.92
N VAL A 209 -5.95 -18.34 -2.96
CA VAL A 209 -6.73 -17.68 -4.03
C VAL A 209 -6.44 -16.19 -4.05
N LYS A 210 -6.40 -15.53 -2.89
CA LYS A 210 -6.06 -14.11 -2.80
C LYS A 210 -4.64 -13.85 -3.31
N GLY A 211 -3.68 -14.69 -2.97
CA GLY A 211 -2.30 -14.56 -3.46
C GLY A 211 -2.16 -14.76 -4.99
N LEU A 212 -3.04 -15.55 -5.60
CA LEU A 212 -3.07 -15.76 -7.05
C LEU A 212 -3.76 -14.63 -7.81
N VAL A 213 -4.69 -13.92 -7.18
CA VAL A 213 -5.50 -12.86 -7.78
C VAL A 213 -4.81 -11.48 -7.70
N VAL A 214 -3.89 -11.29 -6.76
CA VAL A 214 -3.06 -10.09 -6.62
C VAL A 214 -1.86 -10.15 -7.56
#